data_2a5d7907ddd06011367b43a2f57be2eb
#
_entry.id   2a5d7907ddd06011367b43a2f57be2eb
#
_cell.length_a   1.000
_cell.length_b   1.000
_cell.length_c   1.000
_cell.angle_alpha   90.00
_cell.angle_beta   90.00
_cell.angle_gamma   90.00
#
_symmetry.space_group_name_H-M   'P 1'
#
loop_
_entity.id
_entity.type
_entity.pdbx_description
1 polymer ?
#
loop_
_entity_poly.entity_id
_entity_poly.type
_entity_poly.pdbx_seq_one_letter_code
_entity_poly.pdbx_strand_id
1 'polypeptide(L)'
;MPIMPIILYIILFAVLAAQAQDTPGAFKIDSIKYNIGDAFDDSKYHTKYDKWAYDFLNWLHIETREATVRKLLLFNEGETVTPLQVQESERFLRSQNFLSDASIEISSDSGKNIATITTSDNWTLAIPTSIGFSGSEWSYANLNWGIGVQESNFLGLGQKLGFYFGHDEFRDMWQVEYGDPHFLFRYNHLDFLYSYNTDGYLAYWKMYIPFLSRGQNQWAYTLEGLKNKRYAYYYGSGKLPPGATLYETTKSLDSLPLYNGKKAMQLMKVRDFIDDSLSFRFSRSFGGIYRKLYIGATYDYRYTSATEGTLYRYVFTDGKNAYAIDSSTAYNDWLAEEKDSRLGLYIKFSNIRYEKIKNLHNVKWTEDIEKGYEIKAQISKNYEQIGANNNDIRLDLWTSLMLGRQMHHFTLKTETNFYLDHGKQHDYYGKISGEYIFHPTNHLSTALSGLVDLYENTRYGKQLSLGGSNGFAGFPTGFYAGQARVFANLEQRYFSDFELATLRPVFAVFGSVGETAWDLEDINRKDLIYLTGFGIRLAQTKSISRLINKFDVSIPLNGVRKGEPHYSVITTYSL
;
A
#
# COMPACT_ATOMS: atom_id res chain seq x y z
N MET A 1 -3.89 9.02 -33.55
CA MET A 1 -4.23 7.60 -33.35
C MET A 1 -5.61 7.48 -32.72
N PRO A 2 -6.49 6.58 -33.15
CA PRO A 2 -7.88 6.54 -32.70
C PRO A 2 -8.01 5.78 -31.38
N ILE A 3 -7.68 6.42 -30.24
CA ILE A 3 -7.91 5.86 -28.89
C ILE A 3 -9.41 5.87 -28.56
N MET A 4 -10.13 6.87 -29.07
CA MET A 4 -11.57 7.02 -28.86
C MET A 4 -12.45 5.81 -29.26
N PRO A 5 -12.21 5.13 -30.40
CA PRO A 5 -12.97 3.91 -30.73
C PRO A 5 -12.64 2.74 -29.80
N ILE A 6 -11.42 2.62 -29.30
CA ILE A 6 -11.06 1.54 -28.35
C ILE A 6 -11.80 1.73 -27.02
N ILE A 7 -11.86 2.95 -26.51
CA ILE A 7 -12.63 3.28 -25.30
C ILE A 7 -14.13 3.03 -25.54
N LEU A 8 -14.66 3.40 -26.70
CA LEU A 8 -16.04 3.17 -27.05
C LEU A 8 -16.38 1.67 -27.18
N TYR A 9 -15.46 0.87 -27.75
CA TYR A 9 -15.59 -0.60 -27.82
C TYR A 9 -15.54 -1.25 -26.43
N ILE A 10 -14.67 -0.79 -25.54
CA ILE A 10 -14.60 -1.28 -24.15
C ILE A 10 -15.90 -0.95 -23.42
N ILE A 11 -16.43 0.26 -23.58
CA ILE A 11 -17.71 0.68 -22.99
C ILE A 11 -18.88 -0.16 -23.54
N LEU A 12 -18.93 -0.37 -24.86
CA LEU A 12 -19.99 -1.14 -25.50
C LEU A 12 -19.96 -2.61 -25.10
N PHE A 13 -18.75 -3.19 -25.01
CA PHE A 13 -18.55 -4.58 -24.56
C PHE A 13 -18.91 -4.74 -23.07
N ALA A 14 -18.57 -3.76 -22.25
CA ALA A 14 -18.90 -3.75 -20.82
C ALA A 14 -20.40 -3.62 -20.56
N VAL A 15 -21.10 -2.81 -21.36
CA VAL A 15 -22.57 -2.64 -21.25
C VAL A 15 -23.31 -3.92 -21.71
N LEU A 16 -22.83 -4.58 -22.77
CA LEU A 16 -23.42 -5.86 -23.23
C LEU A 16 -23.15 -7.02 -22.25
N ALA A 17 -22.08 -6.94 -21.46
CA ALA A 17 -21.74 -7.97 -20.47
C ALA A 17 -22.46 -7.82 -19.11
N ALA A 18 -23.15 -6.71 -18.89
CA ALA A 18 -23.77 -6.35 -17.60
C ALA A 18 -25.26 -6.75 -17.49
N GLN A 19 -25.64 -7.91 -18.04
CA GLN A 19 -27.01 -8.41 -17.81
C GLN A 19 -27.19 -8.88 -16.37
N ALA A 20 -28.26 -8.42 -15.72
CA ALA A 20 -28.64 -8.84 -14.38
C ALA A 20 -28.95 -10.35 -14.38
N GLN A 21 -28.33 -11.10 -13.48
CA GLN A 21 -28.74 -12.47 -13.20
C GLN A 21 -29.77 -12.45 -12.08
N ASP A 22 -30.95 -13.00 -12.35
CA ASP A 22 -31.94 -13.30 -11.31
C ASP A 22 -31.33 -14.28 -10.31
N THR A 23 -31.31 -13.90 -9.04
CA THR A 23 -30.84 -14.76 -7.94
C THR A 23 -32.04 -15.47 -7.33
N PRO A 24 -32.21 -16.78 -7.58
CA PRO A 24 -33.31 -17.54 -6.96
C PRO A 24 -33.06 -17.72 -5.46
N GLY A 25 -34.15 -17.76 -4.67
CA GLY A 25 -34.10 -18.16 -3.27
C GLY A 25 -34.11 -17.03 -2.24
N ALA A 26 -34.75 -15.89 -2.55
CA ALA A 26 -34.96 -14.84 -1.56
C ALA A 26 -35.87 -15.30 -0.41
N PHE A 27 -35.50 -14.97 0.84
CA PHE A 27 -36.27 -15.28 2.05
C PHE A 27 -36.26 -14.08 3.01
N LYS A 28 -37.28 -13.98 3.84
CA LYS A 28 -37.40 -12.91 4.83
C LYS A 28 -36.64 -13.27 6.09
N ILE A 29 -35.90 -12.32 6.66
CA ILE A 29 -35.29 -12.43 7.99
C ILE A 29 -36.29 -11.92 9.03
N ASP A 30 -36.77 -12.80 9.90
CA ASP A 30 -37.77 -12.41 10.91
C ASP A 30 -37.11 -11.90 12.19
N SER A 31 -35.93 -12.40 12.55
CA SER A 31 -35.14 -11.91 13.69
C SER A 31 -33.65 -12.15 13.51
N ILE A 32 -32.85 -11.37 14.22
CA ILE A 32 -31.39 -11.49 14.24
C ILE A 32 -30.93 -11.75 15.67
N LYS A 33 -30.09 -12.79 15.86
CA LYS A 33 -29.40 -13.11 17.11
C LYS A 33 -27.92 -12.82 16.96
N TYR A 34 -27.31 -12.28 18.01
CA TYR A 34 -25.90 -11.96 18.03
C TYR A 34 -25.20 -12.83 19.04
N ASN A 35 -24.08 -13.43 18.65
CA ASN A 35 -23.16 -14.20 19.46
C ASN A 35 -21.76 -13.61 19.26
N ILE A 36 -21.36 -12.72 20.17
CA ILE A 36 -20.09 -12.02 20.10
C ILE A 36 -19.13 -12.72 21.03
N GLY A 37 -18.00 -13.20 20.50
CA GLY A 37 -16.98 -13.90 21.24
C GLY A 37 -15.72 -13.05 21.44
N ASP A 38 -15.05 -13.29 22.57
CA ASP A 38 -13.81 -12.67 22.95
C ASP A 38 -12.65 -12.90 21.97
N ALA A 39 -11.61 -12.10 22.09
CA ALA A 39 -10.40 -12.20 21.28
C ALA A 39 -9.62 -13.50 21.55
N PHE A 40 -9.65 -13.99 22.79
CA PHE A 40 -8.98 -15.21 23.20
C PHE A 40 -10.01 -16.23 23.70
N ASP A 41 -10.07 -17.37 23.02
CA ASP A 41 -10.98 -18.46 23.31
C ASP A 41 -10.44 -19.29 24.48
N ASP A 42 -11.18 -19.29 25.59
CA ASP A 42 -10.84 -19.99 26.83
C ASP A 42 -10.71 -21.51 26.68
N SER A 43 -11.28 -22.08 25.63
CA SER A 43 -11.22 -23.53 25.36
C SER A 43 -9.87 -24.02 24.79
N LYS A 44 -8.96 -23.14 24.45
CA LYS A 44 -7.70 -23.45 23.73
C LYS A 44 -6.43 -23.32 24.58
N TYR A 45 -6.54 -23.35 25.90
CA TYR A 45 -5.37 -23.30 26.76
C TYR A 45 -4.54 -24.59 26.71
N HIS A 46 -3.24 -24.43 26.56
CA HIS A 46 -2.30 -25.53 26.58
C HIS A 46 -1.53 -25.63 27.92
N THR A 47 -1.39 -24.50 28.64
CA THR A 47 -0.68 -24.43 29.92
C THR A 47 -1.35 -23.48 30.91
N LYS A 48 -0.99 -23.58 32.23
CA LYS A 48 -1.42 -22.64 33.27
C LYS A 48 -0.98 -21.19 33.01
N TYR A 49 0.17 -21.02 32.36
CA TYR A 49 0.72 -19.70 32.02
C TYR A 49 -0.05 -19.04 30.88
N ASP A 50 -0.48 -19.86 29.90
CA ASP A 50 -1.32 -19.38 28.79
C ASP A 50 -2.66 -18.88 29.32
N LYS A 51 -3.26 -19.61 30.27
CA LYS A 51 -4.53 -19.21 30.88
C LYS A 51 -4.43 -17.85 31.55
N TRP A 52 -3.45 -17.65 32.43
CA TRP A 52 -3.27 -16.35 33.11
C TRP A 52 -3.05 -15.20 32.12
N ALA A 53 -2.24 -15.43 31.10
CA ALA A 53 -1.98 -14.42 30.09
C ALA A 53 -3.24 -14.07 29.28
N TYR A 54 -4.04 -15.05 28.90
CA TYR A 54 -5.29 -14.84 28.15
C TYR A 54 -6.37 -14.19 29.02
N ASP A 55 -6.54 -14.60 30.27
CA ASP A 55 -7.46 -13.98 31.22
C ASP A 55 -7.10 -12.51 31.43
N PHE A 56 -5.80 -12.19 31.59
CA PHE A 56 -5.32 -10.81 31.72
C PHE A 56 -5.54 -10.00 30.44
N LEU A 57 -5.28 -10.58 29.27
CA LEU A 57 -5.49 -9.93 27.99
C LEU A 57 -6.99 -9.70 27.73
N ASN A 58 -7.85 -10.69 27.96
CA ASN A 58 -9.30 -10.54 27.83
C ASN A 58 -9.84 -9.47 28.81
N TRP A 59 -9.28 -9.36 30.02
CA TRP A 59 -9.66 -8.29 30.95
C TRP A 59 -9.32 -6.89 30.44
N LEU A 60 -8.24 -6.74 29.67
CA LEU A 60 -7.88 -5.49 28.99
C LEU A 60 -8.64 -5.27 27.67
N HIS A 61 -9.24 -6.32 27.12
CA HIS A 61 -9.96 -6.25 25.85
C HIS A 61 -11.30 -5.54 26.02
N ILE A 62 -11.63 -4.68 25.04
CA ILE A 62 -12.94 -4.04 24.97
C ILE A 62 -13.75 -4.78 23.92
N GLU A 63 -14.74 -5.55 24.35
CA GLU A 63 -15.64 -6.30 23.47
C GLU A 63 -16.36 -5.39 22.46
N THR A 64 -16.51 -5.89 21.25
CA THR A 64 -17.30 -5.23 20.22
C THR A 64 -18.77 -5.18 20.63
N ARG A 65 -19.37 -3.99 20.60
CA ARG A 65 -20.79 -3.83 20.95
C ARG A 65 -21.68 -4.45 19.88
N GLU A 66 -22.78 -5.07 20.29
CA GLU A 66 -23.81 -5.59 19.38
C GLU A 66 -24.28 -4.51 18.38
N ALA A 67 -24.48 -3.27 18.87
CA ALA A 67 -24.87 -2.15 18.03
C ALA A 67 -23.86 -1.84 16.93
N THR A 68 -22.57 -2.10 17.16
CA THR A 68 -21.51 -1.93 16.16
C THR A 68 -21.62 -3.02 15.09
N VAL A 69 -21.76 -4.28 15.48
CA VAL A 69 -21.98 -5.41 14.54
C VAL A 69 -23.27 -5.19 13.71
N ARG A 70 -24.34 -4.76 14.37
CA ARG A 70 -25.62 -4.45 13.70
C ARG A 70 -25.50 -3.38 12.62
N LYS A 71 -24.71 -2.32 12.86
CA LYS A 71 -24.46 -1.27 11.87
C LYS A 71 -23.69 -1.77 10.64
N LEU A 72 -22.88 -2.83 10.80
CA LEU A 72 -22.09 -3.41 9.73
C LEU A 72 -22.85 -4.42 8.86
N LEU A 73 -23.98 -4.97 9.34
CA LEU A 73 -24.76 -5.90 8.54
C LEU A 73 -25.30 -5.23 7.27
N LEU A 74 -25.30 -5.93 6.14
CA LEU A 74 -25.86 -5.43 4.87
C LEU A 74 -27.36 -5.67 4.74
N PHE A 75 -28.03 -6.10 5.81
CA PHE A 75 -29.48 -6.30 5.90
C PHE A 75 -29.99 -5.99 7.31
N ASN A 76 -31.30 -5.86 7.45
CA ASN A 76 -31.98 -5.61 8.72
C ASN A 76 -33.04 -6.66 8.99
N GLU A 77 -33.56 -6.73 10.24
CA GLU A 77 -34.74 -7.52 10.56
C GLU A 77 -35.95 -7.05 9.73
N GLY A 78 -36.76 -7.99 9.29
CA GLY A 78 -37.93 -7.76 8.44
C GLY A 78 -37.62 -7.66 6.95
N GLU A 79 -36.35 -7.58 6.55
CA GLU A 79 -35.95 -7.48 5.13
C GLU A 79 -35.96 -8.86 4.44
N THR A 80 -36.26 -8.85 3.15
CA THR A 80 -36.10 -10.01 2.27
C THR A 80 -34.72 -9.97 1.65
N VAL A 81 -33.95 -11.04 1.88
CA VAL A 81 -32.55 -11.14 1.45
C VAL A 81 -32.32 -12.38 0.59
N THR A 82 -31.29 -12.36 -0.21
CA THR A 82 -30.81 -13.50 -0.95
C THR A 82 -29.67 -14.18 -0.20
N PRO A 83 -29.39 -15.48 -0.41
CA PRO A 83 -28.23 -16.17 0.17
C PRO A 83 -26.91 -15.42 -0.09
N LEU A 84 -26.82 -14.79 -1.26
CA LEU A 84 -25.65 -13.98 -1.61
C LEU A 84 -25.48 -12.75 -0.73
N GLN A 85 -26.57 -12.01 -0.44
CA GLN A 85 -26.48 -10.84 0.43
C GLN A 85 -26.02 -11.24 1.84
N VAL A 86 -26.44 -12.40 2.33
CA VAL A 86 -25.96 -12.96 3.60
C VAL A 86 -24.46 -13.24 3.53
N GLN A 87 -24.01 -13.91 2.46
CA GLN A 87 -22.59 -14.20 2.26
C GLN A 87 -21.73 -12.92 2.11
N GLU A 88 -22.24 -11.91 1.42
CA GLU A 88 -21.55 -10.62 1.31
C GLU A 88 -21.51 -9.87 2.63
N SER A 89 -22.58 -9.94 3.43
CA SER A 89 -22.59 -9.37 4.78
C SER A 89 -21.57 -10.06 5.69
N GLU A 90 -21.48 -11.39 5.63
CA GLU A 90 -20.45 -12.17 6.33
C GLU A 90 -19.03 -11.77 5.92
N ARG A 91 -18.78 -11.65 4.61
CA ARG A 91 -17.50 -11.19 4.08
C ARG A 91 -17.17 -9.76 4.53
N PHE A 92 -18.16 -8.87 4.54
CA PHE A 92 -17.99 -7.48 4.99
C PHE A 92 -17.65 -7.40 6.47
N LEU A 93 -18.29 -8.23 7.32
CA LEU A 93 -17.91 -8.37 8.73
C LEU A 93 -16.46 -8.84 8.88
N ARG A 94 -16.05 -9.91 8.17
CA ARG A 94 -14.66 -10.39 8.22
C ARG A 94 -13.64 -9.40 7.69
N SER A 95 -14.04 -8.46 6.85
CA SER A 95 -13.15 -7.40 6.37
C SER A 95 -12.86 -6.32 7.42
N GLN A 96 -13.60 -6.32 8.54
CA GLN A 96 -13.36 -5.39 9.63
C GLN A 96 -12.13 -5.82 10.42
N ASN A 97 -11.22 -4.91 10.62
CA ASN A 97 -9.95 -5.22 11.28
C ASN A 97 -10.13 -5.68 12.73
N PHE A 98 -11.13 -5.23 13.44
CA PHE A 98 -11.38 -5.58 14.84
C PHE A 98 -12.09 -6.93 15.03
N LEU A 99 -12.46 -7.63 13.95
CA LEU A 99 -13.00 -8.98 13.99
C LEU A 99 -11.99 -9.99 13.44
N SER A 100 -11.79 -11.09 14.14
CA SER A 100 -10.92 -12.20 13.70
C SER A 100 -11.64 -13.15 12.76
N ASP A 101 -12.93 -13.36 12.99
CA ASP A 101 -13.79 -14.15 12.14
C ASP A 101 -15.25 -13.69 12.28
N ALA A 102 -16.06 -14.04 11.29
CA ALA A 102 -17.51 -13.82 11.30
C ALA A 102 -18.21 -14.88 10.47
N SER A 103 -19.32 -15.39 10.97
CA SER A 103 -20.23 -16.29 10.24
C SER A 103 -21.67 -15.88 10.45
N ILE A 104 -22.50 -16.14 9.45
CA ILE A 104 -23.94 -15.88 9.48
C ILE A 104 -24.66 -17.18 9.11
N GLU A 105 -25.39 -17.74 10.07
CA GLU A 105 -26.17 -18.95 9.87
C GLU A 105 -27.66 -18.62 9.86
N ILE A 106 -28.39 -19.15 8.87
CA ILE A 106 -29.83 -18.99 8.76
C ILE A 106 -30.48 -20.29 9.19
N SER A 107 -31.27 -20.22 10.25
CA SER A 107 -32.09 -21.33 10.74
C SER A 107 -33.58 -21.01 10.61
N SER A 108 -34.41 -22.02 10.35
CA SER A 108 -35.85 -21.85 10.35
C SER A 108 -36.41 -22.53 11.61
N ASP A 109 -37.04 -21.75 12.47
CA ASP A 109 -37.72 -22.24 13.65
C ASP A 109 -39.18 -21.78 13.63
N SER A 110 -40.09 -22.77 13.71
CA SER A 110 -41.56 -22.54 13.73
C SER A 110 -42.05 -21.65 12.56
N GLY A 111 -41.41 -21.80 11.38
CA GLY A 111 -41.74 -21.05 10.17
C GLY A 111 -41.17 -19.62 10.13
N LYS A 112 -40.30 -19.25 11.08
CA LYS A 112 -39.57 -17.97 11.10
C LYS A 112 -38.10 -18.19 10.78
N ASN A 113 -37.53 -17.37 9.92
CA ASN A 113 -36.12 -17.41 9.60
C ASN A 113 -35.34 -16.52 10.57
N ILE A 114 -34.44 -17.13 11.29
CA ILE A 114 -33.56 -16.50 12.28
C ILE A 114 -32.14 -16.42 11.71
N ALA A 115 -31.57 -15.25 11.62
CA ALA A 115 -30.18 -15.07 11.30
C ALA A 115 -29.37 -15.04 12.60
N THR A 116 -28.47 -16.01 12.79
CA THR A 116 -27.53 -16.01 13.91
C THR A 116 -26.19 -15.50 13.43
N ILE A 117 -25.77 -14.35 13.95
CA ILE A 117 -24.52 -13.68 13.65
C ILE A 117 -23.52 -14.08 14.73
N THR A 118 -22.50 -14.84 14.36
CA THR A 118 -21.41 -15.19 15.27
C THR A 118 -20.16 -14.44 14.84
N THR A 119 -19.59 -13.65 15.74
CA THR A 119 -18.32 -12.95 15.53
C THR A 119 -17.34 -13.31 16.62
N SER A 120 -16.07 -13.27 16.31
CA SER A 120 -14.97 -13.34 17.28
C SER A 120 -14.14 -12.09 17.15
N ASP A 121 -13.86 -11.44 18.26
CA ASP A 121 -13.05 -10.24 18.26
C ASP A 121 -11.58 -10.55 17.97
N ASN A 122 -10.87 -9.56 17.49
CA ASN A 122 -9.42 -9.53 17.50
C ASN A 122 -8.91 -8.86 18.77
N TRP A 123 -7.67 -9.13 19.13
CA TRP A 123 -6.95 -8.27 20.06
C TRP A 123 -6.69 -6.92 19.39
N THR A 124 -7.42 -5.87 19.81
CA THR A 124 -7.48 -4.58 19.11
C THR A 124 -6.51 -3.55 19.64
N LEU A 125 -6.02 -3.71 20.88
CA LEU A 125 -4.95 -2.90 21.43
C LEU A 125 -3.62 -3.39 20.88
N ALA A 126 -2.97 -2.60 20.06
CA ALA A 126 -1.67 -2.89 19.50
C ALA A 126 -0.62 -1.90 19.98
N ILE A 127 0.60 -2.38 20.17
CA ILE A 127 1.78 -1.56 20.37
C ILE A 127 2.62 -1.68 19.09
N PRO A 128 2.29 -0.91 18.03
CA PRO A 128 3.07 -0.94 16.82
C PRO A 128 4.49 -0.48 17.11
N THR A 129 5.43 -1.34 16.84
CA THR A 129 6.85 -1.06 16.95
C THR A 129 7.45 -1.23 15.57
N SER A 130 8.21 -0.25 15.12
CA SER A 130 9.04 -0.37 13.93
C SER A 130 10.50 -0.24 14.34
N ILE A 131 11.33 -1.12 13.84
CA ILE A 131 12.77 -1.00 13.89
C ILE A 131 13.24 -1.21 12.47
N GLY A 132 13.92 -0.21 11.92
CA GLY A 132 14.54 -0.25 10.62
C GLY A 132 16.03 -0.01 10.79
N PHE A 133 16.81 -0.78 10.12
CA PHE A 133 18.24 -0.58 10.02
C PHE A 133 18.65 -0.92 8.60
N SER A 134 19.45 -0.06 7.98
CA SER A 134 19.93 -0.29 6.64
C SER A 134 21.40 0.09 6.55
N GLY A 135 22.31 -0.89 6.51
CA GLY A 135 23.71 -0.59 6.36
C GLY A 135 24.63 -1.74 6.74
N SER A 136 25.92 -1.53 6.56
CA SER A 136 26.98 -2.46 6.98
C SER A 136 27.54 -2.15 8.37
N GLU A 137 27.31 -0.93 8.88
CA GLU A 137 27.81 -0.47 10.16
C GLU A 137 26.67 0.07 11.03
N TRP A 138 26.64 -0.33 12.29
CA TRP A 138 25.67 0.16 13.26
C TRP A 138 25.99 1.62 13.63
N SER A 139 25.10 2.54 13.23
CA SER A 139 25.14 3.93 13.66
C SER A 139 23.72 4.42 13.90
N TYR A 140 23.57 5.40 14.80
CA TYR A 140 22.27 6.00 15.09
C TYR A 140 21.64 6.64 13.83
N ALA A 141 22.46 7.21 12.95
CA ALA A 141 21.99 7.80 11.69
C ALA A 141 21.35 6.79 10.71
N ASN A 142 21.56 5.49 10.93
CA ASN A 142 21.03 4.41 10.10
C ASN A 142 19.88 3.66 10.79
N LEU A 143 19.59 4.02 12.03
CA LEU A 143 18.56 3.39 12.83
C LEU A 143 17.26 4.15 12.67
N ASN A 144 16.29 3.49 12.08
CA ASN A 144 14.91 3.95 12.07
C ASN A 144 14.16 3.21 13.17
N TRP A 145 13.46 3.92 14.00
CA TRP A 145 12.68 3.27 15.04
C TRP A 145 11.36 4.01 15.29
N GLY A 146 10.40 3.29 15.78
CA GLY A 146 9.14 3.86 16.15
C GLY A 146 8.40 3.00 17.16
N ILE A 147 7.64 3.62 17.97
CA ILE A 147 6.75 3.01 18.95
C ILE A 147 5.43 3.75 18.95
N GLY A 148 4.35 3.02 19.12
CA GLY A 148 3.03 3.62 19.22
C GLY A 148 2.10 2.81 20.11
N VAL A 149 0.93 3.34 20.30
CA VAL A 149 -0.23 2.66 20.90
C VAL A 149 -1.40 2.89 19.96
N GLN A 150 -2.07 1.82 19.58
CA GLN A 150 -3.24 1.87 18.71
C GLN A 150 -4.35 0.99 19.28
N GLU A 151 -5.52 1.56 19.46
CA GLU A 151 -6.75 0.83 19.72
C GLU A 151 -7.63 0.90 18.46
N SER A 152 -8.08 -0.23 17.97
CA SER A 152 -8.85 -0.30 16.71
C SER A 152 -10.32 -0.67 16.91
N ASN A 153 -10.72 -0.83 18.17
CA ASN A 153 -12.11 -1.00 18.57
C ASN A 153 -12.44 -0.09 19.77
N PHE A 154 -12.00 1.16 19.70
CA PHE A 154 -12.12 2.11 20.79
C PHE A 154 -13.56 2.14 21.33
N LEU A 155 -13.72 1.86 22.64
CA LEU A 155 -15.01 1.72 23.33
C LEU A 155 -15.96 0.66 22.71
N GLY A 156 -15.48 -0.31 21.96
CA GLY A 156 -16.32 -1.32 21.28
C GLY A 156 -17.12 -0.79 20.09
N LEU A 157 -16.72 0.37 19.56
CA LEU A 157 -17.42 1.08 18.47
C LEU A 157 -16.82 0.79 17.08
N GLY A 158 -15.77 -0.03 16.98
CA GLY A 158 -15.04 -0.25 15.75
C GLY A 158 -14.23 0.98 15.30
N GLN A 159 -14.07 1.96 16.17
CA GLN A 159 -13.27 3.16 15.90
C GLN A 159 -11.80 2.90 16.17
N LYS A 160 -10.93 3.47 15.33
CA LYS A 160 -9.48 3.43 15.48
C LYS A 160 -8.99 4.72 16.14
N LEU A 161 -8.14 4.59 17.14
CA LEU A 161 -7.38 5.69 17.74
C LEU A 161 -5.94 5.25 17.90
N GLY A 162 -4.99 6.02 17.36
CA GLY A 162 -3.57 5.69 17.41
C GLY A 162 -2.69 6.88 17.71
N PHE A 163 -1.61 6.63 18.47
CA PHE A 163 -0.51 7.54 18.68
C PHE A 163 0.78 6.82 18.33
N TYR A 164 1.66 7.50 17.61
CA TYR A 164 2.93 6.96 17.19
C TYR A 164 4.03 8.01 17.34
N PHE A 165 5.19 7.58 17.81
CA PHE A 165 6.40 8.36 17.89
C PHE A 165 7.53 7.60 17.21
N GLY A 166 8.33 8.26 16.37
CA GLY A 166 9.38 7.60 15.63
C GLY A 166 10.49 8.53 15.17
N HIS A 167 11.57 7.89 14.76
CA HIS A 167 12.76 8.48 14.17
C HIS A 167 13.10 7.72 12.90
N ASP A 168 13.33 8.42 11.81
CA ASP A 168 13.92 7.88 10.59
C ASP A 168 15.20 8.65 10.21
N GLU A 169 15.87 8.23 9.17
CA GLU A 169 17.11 8.87 8.69
C GLU A 169 16.96 10.35 8.35
N PHE A 170 15.72 10.85 8.24
CA PHE A 170 15.44 12.23 7.81
C PHE A 170 14.83 13.08 8.92
N ARG A 171 14.08 12.45 9.87
CA ARG A 171 13.24 13.20 10.81
C ARG A 171 12.87 12.43 12.05
N ASP A 172 12.57 13.18 13.11
CA ASP A 172 11.74 12.72 14.20
C ASP A 172 10.29 13.05 13.90
N MET A 173 9.37 12.16 14.28
CA MET A 173 7.94 12.36 14.04
C MET A 173 7.09 11.91 15.21
N TRP A 174 5.96 12.58 15.41
CA TRP A 174 4.85 12.04 16.18
C TRP A 174 3.57 12.13 15.36
N GLN A 175 2.73 11.12 15.50
CA GLN A 175 1.56 10.94 14.66
C GLN A 175 0.35 10.58 15.48
N VAL A 176 -0.79 11.11 15.11
CA VAL A 176 -2.12 10.76 15.62
C VAL A 176 -2.94 10.22 14.46
N GLU A 177 -3.63 9.10 14.71
CA GLU A 177 -4.56 8.51 13.76
C GLU A 177 -5.93 8.36 14.39
N TYR A 178 -6.97 8.61 13.60
CA TYR A 178 -8.36 8.33 13.94
C TYR A 178 -9.07 7.70 12.75
N GLY A 179 -9.89 6.70 13.02
CA GLY A 179 -10.74 6.06 12.01
C GLY A 179 -12.13 5.77 12.58
N ASP A 180 -13.16 5.99 11.77
CA ASP A 180 -14.56 5.70 12.14
C ASP A 180 -15.28 5.08 10.94
N PRO A 181 -15.74 3.81 11.03
CA PRO A 181 -16.45 3.16 9.94
C PRO A 181 -17.89 3.64 9.77
N HIS A 182 -18.39 4.50 10.67
CA HIS A 182 -19.79 4.98 10.70
C HIS A 182 -19.89 6.48 11.00
N PHE A 183 -18.90 7.26 10.55
CA PHE A 183 -18.84 8.69 10.78
C PHE A 183 -20.07 9.41 10.22
N LEU A 184 -20.83 10.09 11.08
CA LEU A 184 -22.09 10.78 10.83
C LEU A 184 -23.26 9.86 10.43
N PHE A 185 -23.08 8.86 9.57
CA PHE A 185 -24.10 7.94 9.12
C PHE A 185 -23.54 6.57 8.76
N ARG A 186 -24.41 5.57 8.61
CA ARG A 186 -24.06 4.17 8.36
C ARG A 186 -23.23 4.02 7.08
N TYR A 187 -22.15 3.24 7.17
CA TYR A 187 -21.19 2.94 6.09
C TYR A 187 -20.36 4.13 5.59
N ASN A 188 -20.49 5.29 6.19
CA ASN A 188 -19.63 6.41 5.88
C ASN A 188 -18.37 6.32 6.73
N HIS A 189 -17.23 6.05 6.11
CA HIS A 189 -15.94 5.93 6.77
C HIS A 189 -15.27 7.29 6.83
N LEU A 190 -14.58 7.54 7.94
CA LEU A 190 -13.62 8.62 8.07
C LEU A 190 -12.28 8.03 8.51
N ASP A 191 -11.22 8.34 7.77
CA ASP A 191 -9.84 8.14 8.18
C ASP A 191 -9.17 9.51 8.31
N PHE A 192 -8.46 9.72 9.40
CA PHE A 192 -7.71 10.94 9.68
C PHE A 192 -6.33 10.57 10.21
N LEU A 193 -5.31 11.27 9.73
CA LEU A 193 -3.93 11.14 10.19
C LEU A 193 -3.30 12.53 10.24
N TYR A 194 -2.67 12.83 11.35
CA TYR A 194 -1.82 14.00 11.49
C TYR A 194 -0.45 13.58 12.00
N SER A 195 0.61 14.00 11.31
CA SER A 195 1.99 13.80 11.72
C SER A 195 2.72 15.14 11.78
N TYR A 196 3.32 15.42 12.91
CA TYR A 196 4.26 16.51 13.08
C TYR A 196 5.68 15.95 12.99
N ASN A 197 6.49 16.55 12.15
CA ASN A 197 7.84 16.12 11.84
C ASN A 197 8.83 17.25 12.10
N THR A 198 10.07 16.95 12.42
CA THR A 198 11.13 17.98 12.60
C THR A 198 11.39 18.79 11.33
N ASP A 199 10.95 18.30 10.17
CA ASP A 199 11.08 18.97 8.87
C ASP A 199 9.73 19.45 8.28
N GLY A 200 8.64 19.36 9.05
CA GLY A 200 7.33 19.83 8.62
C GLY A 200 6.15 19.10 9.23
N TYR A 201 5.14 18.81 8.44
CA TYR A 201 3.94 18.11 8.89
C TYR A 201 3.26 17.38 7.73
N LEU A 202 2.43 16.40 8.07
CA LEU A 202 1.50 15.75 7.17
C LEU A 202 0.13 15.70 7.82
N ALA A 203 -0.90 16.18 7.13
CA ALA A 203 -2.30 16.02 7.51
C ALA A 203 -3.03 15.33 6.37
N TYR A 204 -3.57 14.16 6.62
CA TYR A 204 -4.37 13.38 5.66
C TYR A 204 -5.74 13.10 6.24
N TRP A 205 -6.76 13.19 5.42
CA TRP A 205 -8.10 12.76 5.76
C TRP A 205 -8.80 12.18 4.55
N LYS A 206 -9.67 11.21 4.80
CA LYS A 206 -10.48 10.55 3.78
C LYS A 206 -11.85 10.23 4.32
N MET A 207 -12.87 10.68 3.63
CA MET A 207 -14.26 10.34 3.92
C MET A 207 -14.85 9.62 2.72
N TYR A 208 -15.47 8.45 2.94
CA TYR A 208 -15.95 7.64 1.83
C TYR A 208 -17.04 6.66 2.21
N ILE A 209 -17.93 6.37 1.23
CA ILE A 209 -18.79 5.19 1.24
C ILE A 209 -18.24 4.23 0.19
N PRO A 210 -17.78 3.03 0.57
CA PRO A 210 -17.32 2.03 -0.38
C PRO A 210 -18.50 1.34 -1.10
N PHE A 211 -18.21 0.59 -2.15
CA PHE A 211 -19.16 -0.37 -2.70
C PHE A 211 -19.20 -1.61 -1.78
N LEU A 212 -20.25 -1.74 -1.00
CA LEU A 212 -20.39 -2.73 0.07
C LEU A 212 -20.76 -4.13 -0.47
N SER A 213 -21.61 -4.17 -1.51
CA SER A 213 -22.14 -5.39 -2.07
C SER A 213 -21.89 -5.48 -3.57
N ARG A 214 -21.48 -6.66 -4.02
CA ARG A 214 -21.38 -6.94 -5.45
C ARG A 214 -22.72 -7.39 -6.05
N GLY A 215 -23.65 -7.87 -5.22
CA GLY A 215 -24.99 -8.28 -5.65
C GLY A 215 -25.92 -7.12 -6.03
N GLN A 216 -25.62 -5.92 -5.57
CA GLN A 216 -26.47 -4.74 -5.76
C GLN A 216 -25.77 -3.64 -6.54
N ASN A 217 -26.58 -2.81 -7.24
CA ASN A 217 -26.10 -1.58 -7.85
C ASN A 217 -26.12 -0.48 -6.79
N GLN A 218 -24.98 0.12 -6.55
CA GLN A 218 -24.78 1.07 -5.44
C GLN A 218 -24.13 2.35 -5.91
N TRP A 219 -24.35 3.41 -5.14
CA TRP A 219 -23.59 4.65 -5.20
C TRP A 219 -22.43 4.59 -4.20
N ALA A 220 -21.32 5.17 -4.57
CA ALA A 220 -20.16 5.34 -3.71
C ALA A 220 -19.54 6.71 -3.95
N TYR A 221 -18.91 7.25 -2.91
CA TYR A 221 -18.09 8.43 -3.06
C TYR A 221 -16.81 8.29 -2.26
N THR A 222 -15.81 9.06 -2.65
CA THR A 222 -14.57 9.26 -1.92
C THR A 222 -14.25 10.74 -1.97
N LEU A 223 -13.95 11.32 -0.83
CA LEU A 223 -13.44 12.66 -0.67
C LEU A 223 -12.20 12.56 0.20
N GLU A 224 -11.05 12.95 -0.31
CA GLU A 224 -9.79 12.87 0.41
C GLU A 224 -8.96 14.13 0.23
N GLY A 225 -8.25 14.51 1.28
CA GLY A 225 -7.38 15.65 1.27
C GLY A 225 -6.05 15.34 1.94
N LEU A 226 -5.00 15.91 1.40
CA LEU A 226 -3.64 15.84 1.89
C LEU A 226 -3.09 17.24 2.00
N LYS A 227 -2.46 17.55 3.12
CA LYS A 227 -1.54 18.67 3.29
C LYS A 227 -0.22 18.12 3.78
N ASN A 228 0.83 18.34 3.02
CA ASN A 228 2.14 17.81 3.33
C ASN A 228 3.21 18.86 3.09
N LYS A 229 3.92 19.20 4.15
CA LYS A 229 5.11 20.04 4.10
C LYS A 229 6.28 19.24 4.66
N ARG A 230 7.37 19.12 3.92
CA ARG A 230 8.54 18.33 4.31
C ARG A 230 9.79 18.75 3.57
N TYR A 231 10.93 18.19 3.97
CA TYR A 231 12.10 18.18 3.11
C TYR A 231 11.96 17.07 2.05
N ALA A 232 12.27 17.38 0.81
CA ALA A 232 12.38 16.40 -0.25
C ALA A 232 13.86 16.18 -0.60
N TYR A 233 14.21 14.91 -0.84
CA TYR A 233 15.58 14.51 -1.15
C TYR A 233 15.61 13.85 -2.52
N TYR A 234 16.61 14.26 -3.33
CA TYR A 234 16.84 13.69 -4.64
C TYR A 234 18.23 13.07 -4.68
N TYR A 235 18.34 11.93 -5.33
CA TYR A 235 19.53 11.10 -5.32
C TYR A 235 20.03 10.83 -6.74
N GLY A 236 21.32 10.57 -6.90
CA GLY A 236 21.94 10.06 -8.11
C GLY A 236 22.63 8.75 -7.84
N SER A 237 22.47 7.78 -8.73
CA SER A 237 23.01 6.40 -8.58
C SER A 237 24.35 6.18 -9.27
N GLY A 238 25.28 7.13 -9.23
CA GLY A 238 26.55 7.02 -9.95
C GLY A 238 26.50 7.50 -11.40
N LYS A 239 25.31 7.71 -11.94
CA LYS A 239 25.10 8.27 -13.26
C LYS A 239 24.50 9.66 -13.11
N LEU A 240 25.02 10.62 -13.85
CA LEU A 240 24.48 11.97 -13.86
C LEU A 240 23.14 12.01 -14.57
N PRO A 241 22.22 12.90 -14.10
CA PRO A 241 21.03 13.22 -14.88
C PRO A 241 21.44 13.75 -16.27
N PRO A 242 20.66 13.45 -17.33
CA PRO A 242 20.89 14.01 -18.65
C PRO A 242 21.00 15.54 -18.62
N GLY A 243 21.98 16.10 -19.31
CA GLY A 243 22.21 17.55 -19.37
C GLY A 243 22.93 18.16 -18.17
N ALA A 244 23.28 17.36 -17.15
CA ALA A 244 24.11 17.85 -16.04
C ALA A 244 25.59 17.94 -16.44
N THR A 245 26.23 19.05 -16.08
CA THR A 245 27.68 19.24 -16.25
C THR A 245 28.41 19.09 -14.93
N LEU A 246 29.57 18.48 -14.98
CA LEU A 246 30.45 18.28 -13.82
C LEU A 246 31.57 19.27 -13.81
N TYR A 247 31.87 19.82 -12.64
CA TYR A 247 33.07 20.62 -12.40
C TYR A 247 33.95 19.94 -11.37
N GLU A 248 35.25 19.92 -11.57
CA GLU A 248 36.18 19.57 -10.51
C GLU A 248 36.00 20.51 -9.32
N THR A 249 35.85 19.98 -8.15
CA THR A 249 35.75 20.77 -6.92
C THR A 249 37.09 20.81 -6.20
N THR A 250 37.44 21.98 -5.69
CA THR A 250 38.62 22.17 -4.83
C THR A 250 38.39 21.70 -3.39
N LYS A 251 37.17 21.28 -3.04
CA LYS A 251 36.87 20.75 -1.70
C LYS A 251 37.41 19.34 -1.56
N SER A 252 38.08 19.08 -0.44
CA SER A 252 38.57 17.73 -0.13
C SER A 252 37.41 16.76 0.03
N LEU A 253 37.66 15.52 -0.37
CA LEU A 253 36.71 14.40 -0.20
C LEU A 253 36.26 14.20 1.25
N ASP A 254 37.12 14.57 2.21
CA ASP A 254 36.86 14.42 3.65
C ASP A 254 35.84 15.43 4.18
N SER A 255 35.60 16.54 3.47
CA SER A 255 34.62 17.56 3.83
C SER A 255 33.20 17.27 3.34
N LEU A 256 32.99 16.15 2.65
CA LEU A 256 31.69 15.78 2.09
C LEU A 256 30.87 14.98 3.08
N PRO A 257 29.54 15.22 3.15
CA PRO A 257 28.70 14.42 4.01
C PRO A 257 28.82 12.93 3.64
N LEU A 258 29.02 12.10 4.65
CA LEU A 258 29.04 10.67 4.52
C LEU A 258 27.63 10.14 4.74
N TYR A 259 27.20 9.23 3.88
CA TYR A 259 26.01 8.43 4.09
C TYR A 259 26.46 7.01 4.44
N ASN A 260 26.16 6.55 5.66
CA ASN A 260 26.66 5.26 6.17
C ASN A 260 28.20 5.08 6.09
N GLY A 261 28.96 6.09 6.47
CA GLY A 261 30.41 6.01 6.40
C GLY A 261 30.99 5.99 4.98
N LYS A 262 30.16 5.88 3.95
CA LYS A 262 30.52 5.95 2.53
C LYS A 262 29.79 7.11 1.87
N LYS A 263 30.47 7.74 0.96
CA LYS A 263 30.01 8.97 0.30
C LYS A 263 28.80 8.66 -0.58
N ALA A 264 27.63 9.13 -0.18
CA ALA A 264 26.39 8.96 -0.92
C ALA A 264 26.18 10.11 -1.90
N MET A 265 25.52 9.81 -3.01
CA MET A 265 25.18 10.80 -3.99
C MET A 265 23.82 11.42 -3.72
N GLN A 266 23.74 12.24 -2.69
CA GLN A 266 22.60 13.11 -2.53
C GLN A 266 22.78 14.32 -3.45
N LEU A 267 21.96 14.41 -4.50
CA LEU A 267 22.03 15.48 -5.47
C LEU A 267 21.42 16.77 -4.95
N MET A 268 20.28 16.70 -4.28
CA MET A 268 19.56 17.88 -3.84
C MET A 268 18.72 17.60 -2.60
N LYS A 269 18.70 18.54 -1.67
CA LYS A 269 17.75 18.65 -0.58
C LYS A 269 16.92 19.90 -0.78
N VAL A 270 15.62 19.72 -0.93
CA VAL A 270 14.67 20.83 -1.05
C VAL A 270 14.02 21.06 0.30
N ARG A 271 14.05 22.29 0.78
CA ARG A 271 13.32 22.72 1.98
C ARG A 271 11.92 23.14 1.61
N ASP A 272 11.03 23.03 2.59
CA ASP A 272 9.64 23.49 2.46
C ASP A 272 8.95 23.00 1.18
N PHE A 273 9.20 21.71 0.82
CA PHE A 273 8.45 21.07 -0.24
C PHE A 273 7.00 20.88 0.21
N ILE A 274 6.08 21.52 -0.51
CA ILE A 274 4.64 21.44 -0.25
C ILE A 274 4.03 20.53 -1.31
N ASP A 275 3.19 19.61 -0.87
CA ASP A 275 2.39 18.72 -1.72
C ASP A 275 0.98 18.63 -1.11
N ASP A 276 0.10 19.52 -1.52
CA ASP A 276 -1.28 19.58 -1.07
C ASP A 276 -2.19 19.00 -2.15
N SER A 277 -3.16 18.19 -1.75
CA SER A 277 -4.14 17.67 -2.70
C SER A 277 -5.54 17.56 -2.09
N LEU A 278 -6.55 17.65 -2.96
CA LEU A 278 -7.94 17.39 -2.66
C LEU A 278 -8.52 16.60 -3.83
N SER A 279 -9.05 15.43 -3.59
CA SER A 279 -9.74 14.67 -4.62
C SER A 279 -11.14 14.28 -4.20
N PHE A 280 -12.05 14.33 -5.16
CA PHE A 280 -13.41 13.89 -5.01
C PHE A 280 -13.77 12.93 -6.15
N ARG A 281 -14.35 11.81 -5.81
CA ARG A 281 -14.91 10.85 -6.75
C ARG A 281 -16.31 10.48 -6.34
N PHE A 282 -17.24 10.55 -7.30
CA PHE A 282 -18.58 10.04 -7.14
C PHE A 282 -18.87 9.03 -8.24
N SER A 283 -19.34 7.84 -7.88
CA SER A 283 -19.50 6.76 -8.83
C SER A 283 -20.68 5.85 -8.53
N ARG A 284 -21.17 5.16 -9.56
CA ARG A 284 -22.23 4.17 -9.46
C ARG A 284 -21.79 2.85 -10.07
N SER A 285 -22.16 1.74 -9.42
CA SER A 285 -21.95 0.40 -9.92
C SER A 285 -23.19 -0.14 -10.66
N PHE A 286 -22.94 -0.97 -11.66
CA PHE A 286 -23.97 -1.65 -12.47
C PHE A 286 -23.56 -3.10 -12.71
N GLY A 287 -24.53 -4.01 -12.90
CA GLY A 287 -24.28 -5.39 -13.30
C GLY A 287 -24.49 -6.40 -12.20
N GLY A 288 -24.09 -7.66 -12.48
CA GLY A 288 -24.28 -8.81 -11.58
C GLY A 288 -23.18 -8.96 -10.55
N ILE A 289 -23.16 -10.12 -9.88
CA ILE A 289 -22.30 -10.45 -8.73
C ILE A 289 -20.82 -10.45 -9.10
N TYR A 290 -20.48 -11.09 -10.22
CA TYR A 290 -19.08 -11.28 -10.62
C TYR A 290 -18.61 -10.19 -11.57
N ARG A 291 -19.52 -9.70 -12.42
CA ARG A 291 -19.21 -8.68 -13.43
C ARG A 291 -19.83 -7.36 -13.04
N LYS A 292 -18.98 -6.38 -12.77
CA LYS A 292 -19.41 -5.03 -12.39
C LYS A 292 -18.78 -3.99 -13.30
N LEU A 293 -19.61 -3.05 -13.71
CA LEU A 293 -19.22 -1.81 -14.33
C LEU A 293 -19.41 -0.68 -13.32
N TYR A 294 -18.42 0.19 -13.20
CA TYR A 294 -18.47 1.37 -12.36
C TYR A 294 -18.23 2.59 -13.25
N ILE A 295 -19.08 3.58 -13.14
CA ILE A 295 -18.94 4.84 -13.87
C ILE A 295 -19.01 5.97 -12.84
N GLY A 296 -18.14 6.95 -12.98
CA GLY A 296 -18.09 8.07 -12.05
C GLY A 296 -17.48 9.33 -12.63
N ALA A 297 -17.66 10.41 -11.89
CA ALA A 297 -17.00 11.68 -12.11
C ALA A 297 -15.93 11.91 -11.03
N THR A 298 -14.86 12.60 -11.39
CA THR A 298 -13.78 12.96 -10.49
C THR A 298 -13.49 14.46 -10.54
N TYR A 299 -13.05 14.98 -9.42
CA TYR A 299 -12.39 16.26 -9.31
C TYR A 299 -11.07 16.03 -8.55
N ASP A 300 -9.97 16.47 -9.12
CA ASP A 300 -8.64 16.30 -8.54
C ASP A 300 -7.93 17.66 -8.53
N TYR A 301 -7.65 18.19 -7.35
CA TYR A 301 -6.82 19.35 -7.12
C TYR A 301 -5.47 18.89 -6.56
N ARG A 302 -4.37 19.47 -7.08
CA ARG A 302 -3.04 19.27 -6.53
C ARG A 302 -2.24 20.55 -6.63
N TYR A 303 -1.52 20.85 -5.58
CA TYR A 303 -0.59 21.96 -5.50
C TYR A 303 0.76 21.43 -5.03
N THR A 304 1.79 21.65 -5.82
CA THR A 304 3.17 21.36 -5.41
C THR A 304 4.02 22.62 -5.57
N SER A 305 4.82 22.91 -4.57
CA SER A 305 5.79 24.01 -4.63
C SER A 305 6.98 23.71 -3.74
N ALA A 306 8.06 24.44 -3.98
CA ALA A 306 9.23 24.43 -3.12
C ALA A 306 9.79 25.82 -3.01
N THR A 307 10.08 26.28 -1.78
CA THR A 307 10.53 27.67 -1.54
C THR A 307 12.02 27.84 -1.71
N GLU A 308 12.83 26.85 -1.33
CA GLU A 308 14.29 26.90 -1.48
C GLU A 308 14.87 25.48 -1.58
N GLY A 309 15.83 25.31 -2.49
CA GLY A 309 16.63 24.08 -2.59
C GLY A 309 18.05 24.33 -2.13
N THR A 310 18.57 23.51 -1.22
CA THR A 310 19.99 23.42 -0.96
C THR A 310 20.56 22.32 -1.82
N LEU A 311 21.30 22.70 -2.84
CA LEU A 311 22.06 21.76 -3.65
C LEU A 311 23.25 21.25 -2.86
N TYR A 312 23.29 19.95 -2.59
CA TYR A 312 24.53 19.29 -2.23
C TYR A 312 25.26 18.98 -3.52
N ARG A 313 26.25 19.79 -3.83
CA ARG A 313 26.92 19.87 -5.14
C ARG A 313 27.88 18.71 -5.45
N TYR A 314 27.80 17.56 -4.77
CA TYR A 314 28.90 16.61 -4.85
C TYR A 314 28.48 15.26 -5.40
N VAL A 315 29.05 14.92 -6.54
CA VAL A 315 28.92 13.63 -7.20
C VAL A 315 30.24 12.89 -7.09
N PHE A 316 30.18 11.63 -6.71
CA PHE A 316 31.34 10.76 -6.67
C PHE A 316 31.42 9.92 -7.91
N THR A 317 32.55 9.81 -8.53
CA THR A 317 32.71 8.94 -9.69
C THR A 317 33.68 7.78 -9.47
N ASP A 318 34.79 8.00 -8.81
CA ASP A 318 35.83 6.96 -8.71
C ASP A 318 36.47 6.80 -7.32
N GLY A 319 35.97 7.50 -6.32
CA GLY A 319 36.49 7.54 -4.97
C GLY A 319 37.78 8.36 -4.81
N LYS A 320 38.30 8.97 -5.86
CA LYS A 320 39.49 9.83 -5.82
C LYS A 320 39.14 11.30 -6.08
N ASN A 321 38.22 11.57 -6.98
CA ASN A 321 37.87 12.92 -7.40
C ASN A 321 36.42 13.23 -7.05
N ALA A 322 36.16 14.40 -6.52
CA ALA A 322 34.83 14.95 -6.28
C ALA A 322 34.49 15.96 -7.37
N TYR A 323 33.32 15.84 -7.92
CA TYR A 323 32.82 16.73 -8.95
C TYR A 323 31.58 17.47 -8.43
N ALA A 324 31.48 18.75 -8.75
CA ALA A 324 30.31 19.56 -8.46
C ALA A 324 29.38 19.62 -9.68
N ILE A 325 28.08 19.55 -9.45
CA ILE A 325 27.08 19.76 -10.51
C ILE A 325 26.83 21.25 -10.67
N ASP A 326 26.77 21.77 -11.93
CA ASP A 326 26.39 23.14 -12.20
C ASP A 326 24.93 23.37 -11.79
N SER A 327 24.74 24.40 -10.96
CA SER A 327 23.47 24.72 -10.34
C SER A 327 22.55 25.60 -11.20
N SER A 328 22.99 26.06 -12.37
CA SER A 328 22.36 27.24 -12.96
C SER A 328 21.16 26.98 -13.86
N THR A 329 20.98 25.78 -14.41
CA THR A 329 19.94 25.56 -15.44
C THR A 329 19.04 24.36 -15.23
N ALA A 330 19.54 23.22 -14.78
CA ALA A 330 18.77 21.99 -14.72
C ALA A 330 17.83 21.88 -13.50
N TYR A 331 18.02 22.70 -12.46
CA TYR A 331 17.33 22.55 -11.18
C TYR A 331 16.12 23.46 -10.97
N ASN A 332 16.00 24.52 -11.72
CA ASN A 332 14.84 25.42 -11.63
C ASN A 332 13.55 24.70 -12.05
N ASP A 333 13.64 23.76 -13.00
CA ASP A 333 12.49 22.97 -13.43
C ASP A 333 12.04 21.93 -12.37
N TRP A 334 12.91 21.53 -11.46
CA TRP A 334 12.57 20.63 -10.36
C TRP A 334 11.76 21.30 -9.26
N LEU A 335 11.89 22.62 -9.14
CA LEU A 335 11.27 23.44 -8.10
C LEU A 335 10.05 24.22 -8.63
N ALA A 336 9.70 24.05 -9.89
CA ALA A 336 8.58 24.77 -10.47
C ALA A 336 7.27 24.47 -9.73
N GLU A 337 6.52 25.52 -9.46
CA GLU A 337 5.19 25.45 -8.89
C GLU A 337 4.24 24.75 -9.86
N GLU A 338 3.53 23.76 -9.39
CA GLU A 338 2.46 23.08 -10.13
C GLU A 338 1.13 23.27 -9.45
N LYS A 339 0.11 23.66 -10.23
CA LYS A 339 -1.28 23.68 -9.80
C LYS A 339 -2.12 22.92 -10.81
N ASP A 340 -2.67 21.82 -10.34
CA ASP A 340 -3.65 21.04 -11.09
C ASP A 340 -5.05 21.27 -10.51
N SER A 341 -6.02 21.43 -11.39
CA SER A 341 -7.44 21.47 -11.03
C SER A 341 -8.22 20.79 -12.15
N ARG A 342 -8.51 19.48 -11.96
CA ARG A 342 -8.95 18.58 -13.01
C ARG A 342 -10.36 18.09 -12.78
N LEU A 343 -11.18 18.13 -13.81
CA LEU A 343 -12.44 17.43 -13.88
C LEU A 343 -12.28 16.19 -14.77
N GLY A 344 -12.81 15.07 -14.34
CA GLY A 344 -12.60 13.82 -15.05
C GLY A 344 -13.79 12.87 -15.02
N LEU A 345 -13.70 11.88 -15.89
CA LEU A 345 -14.59 10.73 -15.96
C LEU A 345 -13.80 9.46 -15.62
N TYR A 346 -14.42 8.63 -14.83
CA TYR A 346 -13.87 7.38 -14.35
C TYR A 346 -14.74 6.22 -14.80
N ILE A 347 -14.12 5.17 -15.32
CA ILE A 347 -14.75 3.91 -15.64
C ILE A 347 -13.91 2.76 -15.07
N LYS A 348 -14.56 1.78 -14.46
CA LYS A 348 -13.94 0.56 -14.00
C LYS A 348 -14.81 -0.63 -14.37
N PHE A 349 -14.20 -1.63 -14.96
CA PHE A 349 -14.81 -2.94 -15.19
C PHE A 349 -14.09 -3.99 -14.36
N SER A 350 -14.84 -4.83 -13.66
CA SER A 350 -14.27 -5.92 -12.88
C SER A 350 -15.06 -7.22 -13.07
N ASN A 351 -14.33 -8.32 -13.16
CA ASN A 351 -14.88 -9.67 -13.09
C ASN A 351 -14.08 -10.44 -12.03
N ILE A 352 -14.57 -10.41 -10.79
CA ILE A 352 -13.84 -10.90 -9.62
C ILE A 352 -14.71 -11.90 -8.86
N ARG A 353 -14.07 -12.98 -8.41
CA ARG A 353 -14.58 -13.96 -7.44
C ARG A 353 -13.63 -14.01 -6.25
N TYR A 354 -14.13 -14.40 -5.11
CA TYR A 354 -13.32 -14.57 -3.90
C TYR A 354 -13.10 -16.04 -3.59
N GLU A 355 -11.91 -16.38 -3.13
CA GLU A 355 -11.55 -17.69 -2.59
C GLU A 355 -10.91 -17.52 -1.22
N LYS A 356 -11.32 -18.35 -0.25
CA LYS A 356 -10.74 -18.36 1.09
C LYS A 356 -9.46 -19.19 1.09
N ILE A 357 -8.35 -18.56 1.47
CA ILE A 357 -7.03 -19.22 1.55
C ILE A 357 -6.39 -18.83 2.89
N LYS A 358 -5.51 -19.70 3.40
CA LYS A 358 -4.69 -19.42 4.59
C LYS A 358 -3.22 -19.44 4.23
N ASN A 359 -2.42 -18.64 4.95
CA ASN A 359 -0.95 -18.58 4.81
C ASN A 359 -0.46 -18.17 3.41
N LEU A 360 -1.16 -17.31 2.69
CA LEU A 360 -0.71 -16.81 1.41
C LEU A 360 0.18 -15.57 1.58
N HIS A 361 -0.41 -14.49 2.09
CA HIS A 361 0.28 -13.23 2.39
C HIS A 361 0.44 -12.99 3.88
N ASN A 362 -0.40 -13.61 4.70
CA ASN A 362 -0.40 -13.53 6.15
C ASN A 362 -0.26 -14.92 6.79
N VAL A 363 0.07 -14.95 8.06
CA VAL A 363 0.29 -16.20 8.82
C VAL A 363 -0.93 -16.51 9.67
N LYS A 364 -1.53 -17.70 9.51
CA LYS A 364 -2.75 -18.20 10.20
C LYS A 364 -4.08 -17.50 9.86
N TRP A 365 -4.07 -16.37 9.18
CA TRP A 365 -5.30 -15.66 8.83
C TRP A 365 -6.02 -16.32 7.64
N THR A 366 -7.34 -16.28 7.69
CA THR A 366 -8.17 -16.57 6.50
C THR A 366 -8.22 -15.33 5.64
N GLU A 367 -7.76 -15.47 4.41
CA GLU A 367 -7.67 -14.40 3.42
C GLU A 367 -8.72 -14.64 2.33
N ASP A 368 -9.54 -13.63 2.05
CA ASP A 368 -10.45 -13.65 0.89
C ASP A 368 -9.68 -13.14 -0.33
N ILE A 369 -9.10 -14.06 -1.09
CA ILE A 369 -8.26 -13.75 -2.25
C ILE A 369 -9.13 -13.51 -3.47
N GLU A 370 -8.88 -12.38 -4.13
CA GLU A 370 -9.53 -12.04 -5.38
C GLU A 370 -9.01 -12.90 -6.54
N LYS A 371 -9.93 -13.38 -7.38
CA LYS A 371 -9.63 -14.08 -8.64
C LYS A 371 -10.41 -13.45 -9.77
N GLY A 372 -9.72 -13.15 -10.86
CA GLY A 372 -10.34 -12.53 -12.04
C GLY A 372 -9.53 -11.38 -12.56
N TYR A 373 -10.19 -10.37 -13.06
CA TYR A 373 -9.53 -9.19 -13.61
C TYR A 373 -10.30 -7.91 -13.33
N GLU A 374 -9.56 -6.82 -13.29
CA GLU A 374 -10.07 -5.47 -13.16
C GLU A 374 -9.35 -4.57 -14.16
N ILE A 375 -10.11 -3.72 -14.85
CA ILE A 375 -9.60 -2.68 -15.74
C ILE A 375 -10.24 -1.38 -15.30
N LYS A 376 -9.43 -0.36 -15.07
CA LYS A 376 -9.83 0.96 -14.64
C LYS A 376 -9.20 2.00 -15.54
N ALA A 377 -9.99 2.93 -16.04
CA ALA A 377 -9.51 4.07 -16.81
C ALA A 377 -10.11 5.37 -16.27
N GLN A 378 -9.32 6.43 -16.33
CA GLN A 378 -9.76 7.78 -16.01
C GLN A 378 -9.21 8.73 -17.07
N ILE A 379 -10.06 9.61 -17.55
CA ILE A 379 -9.67 10.76 -18.35
C ILE A 379 -10.04 12.02 -17.58
N SER A 380 -9.10 12.92 -17.43
CA SER A 380 -9.33 14.19 -16.74
C SER A 380 -8.66 15.34 -17.47
N LYS A 381 -9.29 16.50 -17.43
CA LYS A 381 -8.77 17.73 -18.04
C LYS A 381 -8.52 18.76 -16.98
N ASN A 382 -7.39 19.41 -17.08
CA ASN A 382 -7.01 20.57 -16.29
C ASN A 382 -7.70 21.82 -16.81
N TYR A 383 -8.07 22.73 -15.91
CA TYR A 383 -8.77 23.96 -16.27
C TYR A 383 -8.16 25.15 -15.53
N GLU A 384 -7.57 26.09 -16.27
CA GLU A 384 -7.05 27.37 -15.73
C GLU A 384 -8.14 28.17 -15.04
N GLN A 385 -9.39 28.11 -15.52
CA GLN A 385 -10.53 28.82 -14.98
C GLN A 385 -10.89 28.45 -13.52
N ILE A 386 -10.43 27.28 -13.07
CA ILE A 386 -10.64 26.81 -11.70
C ILE A 386 -9.31 26.65 -10.94
N GLY A 387 -8.25 27.33 -11.40
CA GLY A 387 -7.00 27.50 -10.67
C GLY A 387 -5.83 26.62 -11.09
N ALA A 388 -5.90 25.96 -12.24
CA ALA A 388 -4.76 25.23 -12.79
C ALA A 388 -3.74 26.15 -13.49
N ASN A 389 -2.51 25.67 -13.66
CA ASN A 389 -1.46 26.39 -14.41
C ASN A 389 -1.53 26.15 -15.93
N ASN A 390 -2.30 25.14 -16.36
CA ASN A 390 -2.39 24.75 -17.78
C ASN A 390 -3.75 24.08 -18.07
N ASN A 391 -3.99 23.72 -19.33
CA ASN A 391 -5.22 23.07 -19.78
C ASN A 391 -4.98 21.65 -20.35
N ASP A 392 -3.99 20.93 -19.88
CA ASP A 392 -3.64 19.59 -20.34
C ASP A 392 -4.72 18.54 -20.01
N ILE A 393 -4.62 17.40 -20.68
CA ILE A 393 -5.47 16.24 -20.46
C ILE A 393 -4.60 15.13 -19.87
N ARG A 394 -5.05 14.54 -18.77
CA ARG A 394 -4.44 13.37 -18.16
C ARG A 394 -5.24 12.12 -18.47
N LEU A 395 -4.54 11.06 -18.83
CA LEU A 395 -5.07 9.72 -19.03
C LEU A 395 -4.41 8.77 -18.05
N ASP A 396 -5.23 8.02 -17.31
CA ASP A 396 -4.78 7.00 -16.37
C ASP A 396 -5.40 5.66 -16.74
N LEU A 397 -4.60 4.60 -16.74
CA LEU A 397 -5.03 3.23 -16.96
C LEU A 397 -4.41 2.30 -15.91
N TRP A 398 -5.24 1.52 -15.25
CA TRP A 398 -4.82 0.47 -14.32
C TRP A 398 -5.45 -0.84 -14.74
N THR A 399 -4.66 -1.91 -14.74
CA THR A 399 -5.19 -3.25 -14.92
C THR A 399 -4.68 -4.16 -13.82
N SER A 400 -5.49 -5.16 -13.46
CA SER A 400 -5.11 -6.21 -12.54
C SER A 400 -5.67 -7.53 -13.03
N LEU A 401 -4.82 -8.54 -13.14
CA LEU A 401 -5.18 -9.92 -13.45
C LEU A 401 -4.75 -10.80 -12.29
N MET A 402 -5.68 -11.53 -11.71
CA MET A 402 -5.46 -12.40 -10.56
C MET A 402 -5.95 -13.80 -10.91
N LEU A 403 -5.03 -14.71 -11.09
CA LEU A 403 -5.28 -16.11 -11.39
C LEU A 403 -4.84 -16.97 -10.22
N GLY A 404 -5.58 -18.04 -9.95
CA GLY A 404 -5.18 -18.96 -8.90
C GLY A 404 -5.96 -20.26 -8.99
N ARG A 405 -5.28 -21.35 -8.69
CA ARG A 405 -5.87 -22.67 -8.56
C ARG A 405 -5.05 -23.47 -7.54
N GLN A 406 -5.72 -23.89 -6.43
CA GLN A 406 -5.09 -24.67 -5.38
C GLN A 406 -3.77 -24.03 -4.86
N MET A 407 -2.63 -24.58 -5.26
CA MET A 407 -1.29 -24.20 -4.81
C MET A 407 -0.66 -23.04 -5.58
N HIS A 408 -1.27 -22.60 -6.68
CA HIS A 408 -0.69 -21.62 -7.60
C HIS A 408 -1.49 -20.33 -7.61
N HIS A 409 -0.85 -19.21 -7.32
CA HIS A 409 -1.44 -17.89 -7.35
C HIS A 409 -0.55 -16.97 -8.18
N PHE A 410 -1.15 -16.28 -9.13
CA PHE A 410 -0.47 -15.33 -10.00
C PHE A 410 -1.23 -14.02 -10.02
N THR A 411 -0.52 -12.93 -9.84
CA THR A 411 -1.05 -11.57 -9.94
C THR A 411 -0.19 -10.77 -10.91
N LEU A 412 -0.82 -10.09 -11.85
CA LEU A 412 -0.19 -9.13 -12.74
C LEU A 412 -0.93 -7.80 -12.64
N LYS A 413 -0.20 -6.72 -12.42
CA LYS A 413 -0.74 -5.37 -12.35
C LYS A 413 0.00 -4.46 -13.31
N THR A 414 -0.75 -3.62 -14.03
CA THR A 414 -0.17 -2.53 -14.83
C THR A 414 -0.75 -1.20 -14.39
N GLU A 415 0.05 -0.19 -14.45
CA GLU A 415 -0.33 1.19 -14.21
C GLU A 415 0.34 2.06 -15.26
N THR A 416 -0.42 2.95 -15.88
CA THR A 416 0.09 3.88 -16.87
C THR A 416 -0.65 5.19 -16.70
N ASN A 417 0.09 6.28 -16.66
CA ASN A 417 -0.48 7.62 -16.76
C ASN A 417 0.39 8.49 -17.67
N PHE A 418 -0.22 9.42 -18.35
CA PHE A 418 0.46 10.40 -19.18
C PHE A 418 -0.42 11.63 -19.40
N TYR A 419 0.22 12.70 -19.74
CA TYR A 419 -0.39 13.99 -19.98
C TYR A 419 -0.25 14.38 -21.44
N LEU A 420 -1.28 15.03 -21.96
CA LEU A 420 -1.32 15.55 -23.33
C LEU A 420 -1.56 17.06 -23.27
N ASP A 421 -0.58 17.82 -23.71
CA ASP A 421 -0.70 19.26 -23.93
C ASP A 421 -0.51 19.59 -25.40
N HIS A 422 -1.51 20.23 -26.02
CA HIS A 422 -1.53 20.56 -27.47
C HIS A 422 -1.14 19.38 -28.37
N GLY A 423 -1.54 18.14 -27.97
CA GLY A 423 -1.25 16.92 -28.70
C GLY A 423 0.15 16.32 -28.49
N LYS A 424 0.98 16.94 -27.64
CA LYS A 424 2.28 16.40 -27.23
C LYS A 424 2.15 15.69 -25.89
N GLN A 425 2.73 14.50 -25.82
CA GLN A 425 2.81 13.73 -24.58
C GLN A 425 3.93 14.25 -23.69
N HIS A 426 3.64 14.37 -22.41
CA HIS A 426 4.64 14.65 -21.37
C HIS A 426 4.30 13.89 -20.09
N ASP A 427 5.24 13.85 -19.15
CA ASP A 427 5.09 13.23 -17.82
C ASP A 427 4.50 11.81 -17.89
N TYR A 428 5.07 10.97 -18.76
CA TYR A 428 4.67 9.58 -18.82
C TYR A 428 5.18 8.81 -17.60
N TYR A 429 4.33 7.98 -17.02
CA TYR A 429 4.67 6.95 -16.05
C TYR A 429 4.08 5.62 -16.48
N GLY A 430 4.90 4.59 -16.49
CA GLY A 430 4.47 3.22 -16.75
C GLY A 430 5.03 2.25 -15.71
N LYS A 431 4.21 1.31 -15.26
CA LYS A 431 4.61 0.25 -14.34
C LYS A 431 3.95 -1.06 -14.70
N ILE A 432 4.73 -2.12 -14.69
CA ILE A 432 4.27 -3.51 -14.75
C ILE A 432 4.84 -4.21 -13.53
N SER A 433 4.00 -4.88 -12.75
CA SER A 433 4.43 -5.67 -11.60
C SER A 433 3.70 -7.00 -11.57
N GLY A 434 4.43 -8.07 -11.23
CA GLY A 434 3.89 -9.41 -11.15
C GLY A 434 4.33 -10.11 -9.88
N GLU A 435 3.50 -11.01 -9.40
CA GLU A 435 3.79 -11.91 -8.30
C GLU A 435 3.26 -13.30 -8.64
N TYR A 436 4.06 -14.31 -8.38
CA TYR A 436 3.66 -15.70 -8.45
C TYR A 436 4.00 -16.39 -7.15
N ILE A 437 3.00 -16.99 -6.52
CA ILE A 437 3.16 -17.75 -5.27
C ILE A 437 2.81 -19.21 -5.54
N PHE A 438 3.77 -20.09 -5.24
CA PHE A 438 3.59 -21.53 -5.20
C PHE A 438 3.56 -21.98 -3.74
N HIS A 439 2.42 -22.49 -3.28
CA HIS A 439 2.16 -22.87 -1.90
C HIS A 439 1.75 -24.35 -1.80
N PRO A 440 2.71 -25.30 -1.95
CA PRO A 440 2.42 -26.71 -2.06
C PRO A 440 1.94 -27.36 -0.75
N THR A 441 2.30 -26.78 0.39
CA THR A 441 1.93 -27.27 1.73
C THR A 441 1.74 -26.11 2.68
N ASN A 442 1.10 -26.33 3.83
CA ASN A 442 0.95 -25.32 4.88
C ASN A 442 2.27 -24.82 5.48
N HIS A 443 3.39 -25.50 5.17
CA HIS A 443 4.73 -25.18 5.70
C HIS A 443 5.67 -24.56 4.67
N LEU A 444 5.37 -24.67 3.39
CA LEU A 444 6.28 -24.22 2.33
C LEU A 444 5.58 -23.28 1.35
N SER A 445 6.22 -22.19 1.02
CA SER A 445 5.78 -21.27 -0.01
C SER A 445 6.99 -20.70 -0.77
N THR A 446 6.89 -20.65 -2.09
CA THR A 446 7.85 -19.98 -2.97
C THR A 446 7.16 -18.77 -3.59
N ALA A 447 7.71 -17.59 -3.39
CA ALA A 447 7.20 -16.35 -3.97
C ALA A 447 8.22 -15.78 -4.95
N LEU A 448 7.78 -15.54 -6.19
CA LEU A 448 8.52 -14.80 -7.21
C LEU A 448 7.78 -13.50 -7.45
N SER A 449 8.43 -12.38 -7.23
CA SER A 449 7.89 -11.05 -7.52
C SER A 449 8.82 -10.27 -8.43
N GLY A 450 8.26 -9.37 -9.22
CA GLY A 450 9.04 -8.51 -10.08
C GLY A 450 8.29 -7.27 -10.51
N LEU A 451 9.03 -6.24 -10.87
CA LEU A 451 8.48 -5.01 -11.42
C LEU A 451 9.44 -4.38 -12.43
N VAL A 452 8.83 -3.67 -13.36
CA VAL A 452 9.50 -2.72 -14.26
C VAL A 452 8.65 -1.46 -14.20
N ASP A 453 9.27 -0.33 -13.92
CA ASP A 453 8.61 0.97 -13.97
C ASP A 453 9.54 2.04 -14.53
N LEU A 454 8.94 3.08 -15.12
CA LEU A 454 9.69 4.17 -15.73
C LEU A 454 8.89 5.47 -15.71
N TYR A 455 9.63 6.56 -15.62
CA TYR A 455 9.22 7.90 -15.99
C TYR A 455 9.86 8.28 -17.31
N GLU A 456 9.12 8.92 -18.21
CA GLU A 456 9.62 9.42 -19.49
C GLU A 456 9.10 10.84 -19.75
N ASN A 457 9.91 11.68 -20.35
CA ASN A 457 9.58 13.08 -20.63
C ASN A 457 9.08 13.83 -19.38
N THR A 458 9.67 13.54 -18.23
CA THR A 458 9.27 14.08 -16.95
C THR A 458 10.38 14.88 -16.30
N ARG A 459 10.04 15.59 -15.24
CA ARG A 459 11.02 16.35 -14.45
C ARG A 459 11.97 15.40 -13.72
N TYR A 460 13.22 15.79 -13.57
CA TYR A 460 14.23 15.01 -12.83
C TYR A 460 13.89 14.76 -11.37
N GLY A 461 13.01 15.54 -10.78
CA GLY A 461 12.51 15.34 -9.42
C GLY A 461 11.65 14.11 -9.23
N LYS A 462 11.11 13.51 -10.30
CA LYS A 462 10.40 12.23 -10.24
C LYS A 462 11.41 11.10 -10.36
N GLN A 463 11.66 10.41 -9.26
CA GLN A 463 12.66 9.35 -9.17
C GLN A 463 12.08 8.02 -8.72
N LEU A 464 12.65 6.95 -9.22
CA LEU A 464 12.47 5.58 -8.79
C LEU A 464 13.73 5.12 -8.06
N SER A 465 13.59 4.38 -6.97
CA SER A 465 14.75 3.92 -6.19
C SER A 465 14.68 2.45 -5.86
N LEU A 466 15.86 1.85 -5.68
CA LEU A 466 16.07 0.54 -5.06
C LEU A 466 16.91 0.72 -3.80
N GLY A 467 16.42 0.17 -2.70
CA GLY A 467 17.01 0.28 -1.36
C GLY A 467 15.95 0.64 -0.32
N GLY A 468 16.24 0.45 0.95
CA GLY A 468 15.28 0.59 2.03
C GLY A 468 14.10 -0.37 1.86
N SER A 469 12.89 0.16 1.90
CA SER A 469 11.65 -0.60 1.69
C SER A 469 11.33 -0.88 0.21
N ASN A 470 12.10 -0.32 -0.73
CA ASN A 470 11.80 -0.33 -2.16
C ASN A 470 12.59 -1.38 -2.96
N GLY A 471 12.96 -2.51 -2.37
CA GLY A 471 13.57 -3.62 -3.10
C GLY A 471 14.76 -4.25 -2.38
N PHE A 472 15.97 -3.73 -2.52
CA PHE A 472 17.17 -4.37 -1.97
C PHE A 472 17.23 -4.26 -0.45
N ALA A 473 17.05 -5.40 0.24
CA ALA A 473 17.18 -5.47 1.68
C ALA A 473 18.61 -5.08 2.13
N GLY A 474 18.69 -4.17 3.12
CA GLY A 474 19.97 -3.71 3.67
C GLY A 474 20.67 -2.59 2.92
N PHE A 475 20.19 -2.19 1.75
CA PHE A 475 20.64 -0.97 1.11
C PHE A 475 19.86 0.24 1.62
N PRO A 476 20.51 1.39 1.84
CA PRO A 476 19.85 2.62 2.24
C PRO A 476 18.81 3.09 1.21
N THR A 477 17.82 3.86 1.67
CA THR A 477 16.84 4.50 0.80
C THR A 477 17.55 5.40 -0.22
N GLY A 478 17.15 5.31 -1.49
CA GLY A 478 17.73 6.12 -2.55
C GLY A 478 19.17 5.77 -2.96
N PHE A 479 19.72 4.65 -2.47
CA PHE A 479 21.09 4.24 -2.82
C PHE A 479 21.26 4.01 -4.33
N TYR A 480 20.28 3.39 -4.96
CA TYR A 480 20.13 3.34 -6.41
C TYR A 480 18.91 4.16 -6.77
N ALA A 481 19.06 5.15 -7.62
CA ALA A 481 17.97 6.04 -8.04
C ALA A 481 18.08 6.39 -9.53
N GLY A 482 16.96 6.56 -10.19
CA GLY A 482 16.87 6.87 -11.60
C GLY A 482 15.42 7.18 -12.01
N GLN A 483 15.15 7.21 -13.29
CA GLN A 483 13.79 7.34 -13.84
C GLN A 483 13.27 6.03 -14.44
N ALA A 484 14.11 5.01 -14.58
CA ALA A 484 13.75 3.65 -14.93
C ALA A 484 14.24 2.69 -13.86
N ARG A 485 13.46 1.62 -13.57
CA ARG A 485 13.80 0.61 -12.59
C ARG A 485 13.33 -0.76 -13.04
N VAL A 486 14.19 -1.76 -12.87
CA VAL A 486 13.86 -3.18 -12.95
C VAL A 486 14.21 -3.85 -11.63
N PHE A 487 13.34 -4.74 -11.17
CA PHE A 487 13.57 -5.49 -9.94
C PHE A 487 12.87 -6.84 -10.00
N ALA A 488 13.53 -7.88 -9.52
CA ALA A 488 12.91 -9.19 -9.28
C ALA A 488 13.45 -9.78 -7.97
N ASN A 489 12.59 -10.52 -7.28
CA ASN A 489 12.91 -11.21 -6.02
C ASN A 489 12.29 -12.60 -6.03
N LEU A 490 13.09 -13.60 -5.68
CA LEU A 490 12.66 -14.97 -5.43
C LEU A 490 12.87 -15.27 -3.95
N GLU A 491 11.81 -15.67 -3.25
CA GLU A 491 11.85 -15.98 -1.83
C GLU A 491 11.24 -17.36 -1.56
N GLN A 492 12.01 -18.23 -0.90
CA GLN A 492 11.53 -19.50 -0.37
C GLN A 492 11.23 -19.32 1.12
N ARG A 493 10.00 -19.65 1.55
CA ARG A 493 9.49 -19.47 2.92
C ARG A 493 9.18 -20.81 3.56
N TYR A 494 9.57 -20.96 4.84
CA TYR A 494 9.19 -22.08 5.68
C TYR A 494 8.41 -21.59 6.91
N PHE A 495 7.17 -21.99 7.02
CA PHE A 495 6.25 -21.66 8.11
C PHE A 495 6.44 -22.65 9.26
N SER A 496 7.01 -22.19 10.36
CA SER A 496 7.20 -23.00 11.57
C SER A 496 5.85 -23.28 12.26
N ASP A 497 5.72 -24.42 12.92
CA ASP A 497 4.59 -24.71 13.82
C ASP A 497 4.78 -24.09 15.20
N PHE A 498 6.00 -23.69 15.52
CA PHE A 498 6.32 -23.04 16.79
C PHE A 498 5.66 -21.67 16.86
N GLU A 499 4.99 -21.40 17.96
CA GLU A 499 4.37 -20.11 18.28
C GLU A 499 4.63 -19.79 19.75
N LEU A 500 5.12 -18.59 20.00
CA LEU A 500 5.38 -18.09 21.36
C LEU A 500 4.65 -16.75 21.55
N ALA A 501 3.74 -16.71 22.51
CA ALA A 501 3.00 -15.50 22.88
C ALA A 501 2.42 -14.75 21.65
N THR A 502 1.76 -15.49 20.73
CA THR A 502 1.19 -14.97 19.48
C THR A 502 2.19 -14.60 18.37
N LEU A 503 3.47 -14.78 18.58
CA LEU A 503 4.50 -14.61 17.56
C LEU A 503 4.84 -15.95 16.91
N ARG A 504 4.74 -16.01 15.59
CA ARG A 504 5.09 -17.19 14.80
C ARG A 504 6.24 -16.85 13.85
N PRO A 505 7.38 -17.57 13.93
CA PRO A 505 8.48 -17.36 13.00
C PRO A 505 8.21 -18.04 11.65
N VAL A 506 8.55 -17.32 10.58
CA VAL A 506 8.68 -17.85 9.22
C VAL A 506 10.12 -17.62 8.79
N PHE A 507 10.80 -18.67 8.35
CA PHE A 507 12.17 -18.59 7.85
C PHE A 507 12.14 -18.38 6.35
N ALA A 508 13.02 -17.51 5.85
CA ALA A 508 13.10 -17.19 4.43
C ALA A 508 14.54 -17.21 3.94
N VAL A 509 14.71 -17.71 2.71
CA VAL A 509 15.93 -17.54 1.92
C VAL A 509 15.52 -16.85 0.63
N PHE A 510 16.28 -15.85 0.20
CA PHE A 510 15.89 -15.06 -0.96
C PHE A 510 17.06 -14.68 -1.84
N GLY A 511 16.75 -14.40 -3.10
CA GLY A 511 17.65 -13.80 -4.07
C GLY A 511 16.95 -12.68 -4.81
N SER A 512 17.63 -11.55 -4.95
CA SER A 512 17.09 -10.38 -5.65
C SER A 512 18.04 -9.93 -6.74
N VAL A 513 17.46 -9.37 -7.79
CA VAL A 513 18.19 -8.73 -8.89
C VAL A 513 17.50 -7.45 -9.30
N GLY A 514 18.24 -6.41 -9.61
CA GLY A 514 17.65 -5.15 -10.07
C GLY A 514 18.70 -4.11 -10.45
N GLU A 515 18.18 -3.04 -11.04
CA GLU A 515 18.92 -1.85 -11.43
C GLU A 515 18.00 -0.65 -11.52
N THR A 516 18.58 0.55 -11.38
CA THR A 516 17.95 1.82 -11.75
C THR A 516 18.82 2.57 -12.75
N ALA A 517 18.19 3.23 -13.72
CA ALA A 517 18.86 4.06 -14.71
C ALA A 517 18.06 5.33 -14.96
N TRP A 518 18.63 6.30 -15.68
CA TRP A 518 17.91 7.51 -16.09
C TRP A 518 16.98 7.28 -17.28
N ASP A 519 17.28 6.24 -18.09
CA ASP A 519 16.43 5.79 -19.19
C ASP A 519 16.32 4.25 -19.15
N LEU A 520 15.24 3.70 -19.69
CA LEU A 520 15.05 2.26 -19.77
C LEU A 520 16.08 1.60 -20.70
N GLU A 521 16.51 2.30 -21.75
CA GLU A 521 17.54 1.84 -22.67
C GLU A 521 18.93 1.71 -22.04
N ASP A 522 19.17 2.46 -20.97
CA ASP A 522 20.40 2.42 -20.19
C ASP A 522 20.51 1.20 -19.26
N ILE A 523 19.42 0.47 -19.05
CA ILE A 523 19.42 -0.74 -18.22
C ILE A 523 20.18 -1.84 -18.94
N ASN A 524 21.30 -2.28 -18.35
CA ASN A 524 22.20 -3.25 -18.95
C ASN A 524 22.44 -4.44 -18.01
N ARG A 525 22.54 -5.63 -18.58
CA ARG A 525 22.86 -6.86 -17.82
C ARG A 525 24.15 -6.77 -17.00
N LYS A 526 25.12 -5.96 -17.43
CA LYS A 526 26.42 -5.80 -16.73
C LYS A 526 26.29 -4.97 -15.46
N ASP A 527 25.29 -4.10 -15.42
CA ASP A 527 25.05 -3.18 -14.30
C ASP A 527 24.02 -3.72 -13.29
N LEU A 528 23.36 -4.84 -13.62
CA LEU A 528 22.45 -5.51 -12.70
C LEU A 528 23.15 -5.90 -11.40
N ILE A 529 22.55 -5.52 -10.29
CA ILE A 529 23.01 -5.89 -8.96
C ILE A 529 22.28 -7.16 -8.52
N TYR A 530 23.05 -8.13 -8.09
CA TYR A 530 22.57 -9.41 -7.54
C TYR A 530 22.79 -9.44 -6.04
N LEU A 531 21.81 -9.90 -5.32
CA LEU A 531 21.82 -9.98 -3.88
C LEU A 531 21.23 -11.31 -3.45
N THR A 532 21.83 -11.95 -2.46
CA THR A 532 21.27 -13.13 -1.80
C THR A 532 21.18 -12.91 -0.31
N GLY A 533 20.27 -13.59 0.35
CA GLY A 533 20.11 -13.42 1.78
C GLY A 533 19.23 -14.48 2.43
N PHE A 534 19.19 -14.41 3.73
CA PHE A 534 18.28 -15.17 4.56
C PHE A 534 17.68 -14.28 5.65
N GLY A 535 16.54 -14.68 6.18
CA GLY A 535 15.92 -13.89 7.23
C GLY A 535 14.81 -14.62 7.96
N ILE A 536 14.35 -13.96 9.03
CA ILE A 536 13.24 -14.42 9.86
C ILE A 536 12.12 -13.38 9.77
N ARG A 537 10.90 -13.87 9.58
CA ARG A 537 9.67 -13.09 9.60
C ARG A 537 8.94 -13.44 10.89
N LEU A 538 8.83 -12.50 11.82
CA LEU A 538 8.04 -12.67 13.03
C LEU A 538 6.65 -12.12 12.80
N ALA A 539 5.69 -13.01 12.57
CA ALA A 539 4.31 -12.66 12.30
C ALA A 539 3.48 -12.70 13.58
N GLN A 540 2.67 -11.66 13.79
CA GLN A 540 1.68 -11.62 14.88
C GLN A 540 0.41 -12.35 14.43
N THR A 541 0.04 -13.44 15.13
CA THR A 541 -1.07 -14.32 14.74
C THR A 541 -2.41 -13.96 15.36
N LYS A 542 -2.43 -13.07 16.34
CA LYS A 542 -3.64 -12.65 17.08
C LYS A 542 -3.87 -11.15 17.10
N SER A 543 -2.88 -10.34 16.77
CA SER A 543 -3.01 -8.89 16.76
C SER A 543 -3.62 -8.39 15.46
N ILE A 544 -4.53 -7.47 15.57
CA ILE A 544 -5.16 -6.74 14.46
C ILE A 544 -4.16 -6.07 13.53
N SER A 545 -3.02 -5.66 14.07
CA SER A 545 -1.99 -5.00 13.27
C SER A 545 -1.46 -5.88 12.13
N ARG A 546 -1.61 -7.22 12.25
CA ARG A 546 -1.07 -8.20 11.29
C ARG A 546 0.38 -7.91 10.91
N LEU A 547 1.11 -7.24 11.80
CA LEU A 547 2.47 -6.80 11.54
C LEU A 547 3.40 -8.00 11.44
N ILE A 548 4.29 -7.93 10.48
CA ILE A 548 5.35 -8.89 10.25
C ILE A 548 6.66 -8.12 10.31
N ASN A 549 7.49 -8.45 11.30
CA ASN A 549 8.84 -7.92 11.39
C ASN A 549 9.78 -8.84 10.61
N LYS A 550 10.38 -8.33 9.54
CA LYS A 550 11.37 -9.01 8.71
C LYS A 550 12.76 -8.64 9.19
N PHE A 551 13.53 -9.62 9.57
CA PHE A 551 14.94 -9.50 9.95
C PHE A 551 15.75 -10.20 8.87
N ASP A 552 16.49 -9.46 8.08
CA ASP A 552 17.24 -9.97 6.94
C ASP A 552 18.74 -9.72 7.07
N VAL A 553 19.51 -10.71 6.67
CA VAL A 553 20.93 -10.59 6.37
C VAL A 553 21.10 -10.85 4.89
N SER A 554 21.66 -9.91 4.18
CA SER A 554 21.85 -9.99 2.73
C SER A 554 23.28 -9.68 2.33
N ILE A 555 23.74 -10.27 1.23
CA ILE A 555 25.09 -10.12 0.71
C ILE A 555 24.98 -9.81 -0.78
N PRO A 556 25.43 -8.62 -1.24
CA PRO A 556 25.58 -8.32 -2.65
C PRO A 556 26.65 -9.24 -3.28
N LEU A 557 26.30 -9.84 -4.40
CA LEU A 557 27.19 -10.74 -5.13
C LEU A 557 28.09 -9.99 -6.13
N ASN A 558 27.72 -8.75 -6.45
CA ASN A 558 28.49 -7.85 -7.32
C ASN A 558 28.26 -6.38 -6.92
N GLY A 559 28.81 -5.45 -7.70
CA GLY A 559 28.67 -4.01 -7.48
C GLY A 559 29.58 -3.46 -6.40
N VAL A 560 29.33 -2.21 -5.98
CA VAL A 560 30.22 -1.41 -5.12
C VAL A 560 30.41 -2.02 -3.72
N ARG A 561 29.43 -2.79 -3.24
CA ARG A 561 29.42 -3.41 -1.90
C ARG A 561 29.51 -4.94 -1.95
N LYS A 562 30.12 -5.48 -2.99
CA LYS A 562 30.27 -6.94 -3.17
C LYS A 562 30.86 -7.60 -1.93
N GLY A 563 30.17 -8.63 -1.42
CA GLY A 563 30.61 -9.45 -0.30
C GLY A 563 30.45 -8.82 1.08
N GLU A 564 29.99 -7.57 1.19
CA GLU A 564 29.70 -6.94 2.48
C GLU A 564 28.34 -7.41 3.00
N PRO A 565 28.23 -7.94 4.24
CA PRO A 565 26.94 -8.27 4.80
C PRO A 565 26.15 -7.01 5.14
N HIS A 566 24.89 -6.99 4.74
CA HIS A 566 23.94 -5.93 5.05
C HIS A 566 22.84 -6.48 5.93
N TYR A 567 22.47 -5.71 6.93
CA TYR A 567 21.41 -6.04 7.87
C TYR A 567 20.20 -5.14 7.58
N SER A 568 19.03 -5.70 7.59
CA SER A 568 17.79 -4.89 7.55
C SER A 568 16.76 -5.44 8.52
N VAL A 569 16.03 -4.51 9.12
CA VAL A 569 14.82 -4.80 9.88
C VAL A 569 13.73 -3.95 9.28
N ILE A 570 12.64 -4.57 8.85
CA ILE A 570 11.52 -3.87 8.23
C ILE A 570 10.23 -4.42 8.81
N THR A 571 9.34 -3.53 9.23
CA THR A 571 7.98 -3.89 9.62
C THR A 571 7.04 -3.73 8.44
N THR A 572 6.24 -4.75 8.16
CA THR A 572 5.32 -4.80 7.01
C THR A 572 4.00 -5.46 7.41
N TYR A 573 2.98 -5.36 6.56
CA TYR A 573 1.66 -5.99 6.74
C TYR A 573 1.47 -7.27 5.92
N SER A 574 2.47 -7.68 5.17
CA SER A 574 2.46 -8.94 4.40
C SER A 574 3.84 -9.57 4.33
N LEU A 575 3.84 -10.88 4.08
CA LEU A 575 5.07 -11.65 3.84
C LEU A 575 5.82 -11.18 2.60
#